data_fff19419fe63feff5c4d186fd2a5926d
#
_entry.id   fff19419fe63feff5c4d186fd2a5926d
#
_cell.length_a   1.000
_cell.length_b   1.000
_cell.length_c   1.000
_cell.angle_alpha   90.00
_cell.angle_beta   90.00
_cell.angle_gamma   90.00
#
_symmetry.space_group_name_H-M   'P 1'
#
loop_
_entity.id
_entity.type
_entity.pdbx_description
1 polymer ?
#
loop_
_entity_poly.entity_id
_entity_poly.type
_entity_poly.pdbx_seq_one_letter_code
_entity_poly.pdbx_strand_id
1 'polypeptide(L)' 'MAQPETLLQKARRHVREGEDRMERQEATVAKLEKDNHEQAATMAKGVLETMRASLDLMKQHLRQIEERC' A
#
# COMPACT_ATOMS: atom_id res chain seq x y z
N MET A 1 27.39 9.47 9.54
CA MET A 1 26.36 8.58 10.08
C MET A 1 24.98 9.08 9.70
N ALA A 2 24.12 8.21 9.23
CA ALA A 2 22.75 8.58 8.94
C ALA A 2 22.01 8.86 10.26
N GLN A 3 21.25 9.96 10.32
CA GLN A 3 20.43 10.26 11.47
C GLN A 3 19.25 9.28 11.53
N PRO A 4 18.80 8.90 12.73
CA PRO A 4 17.64 8.04 12.84
C PRO A 4 16.40 8.72 12.25
N GLU A 5 15.61 7.92 11.56
CA GLU A 5 14.37 8.38 10.97
C GLU A 5 13.37 8.78 12.08
N THR A 6 12.72 9.94 11.94
CA THR A 6 11.69 10.37 12.87
C THR A 6 10.42 9.52 12.67
N LEU A 7 9.53 9.53 13.65
CA LEU A 7 8.25 8.83 13.55
C LEU A 7 7.44 9.33 12.34
N LEU A 8 7.44 10.64 12.11
CA LEU A 8 6.73 11.24 10.98
C LEU A 8 7.34 10.80 9.65
N GLN A 9 8.68 10.82 9.53
CA GLN A 9 9.37 10.37 8.32
C GLN A 9 9.08 8.89 8.03
N LYS A 10 9.10 8.07 9.06
CA LYS A 10 8.82 6.63 8.94
C LYS A 10 7.37 6.40 8.48
N ALA A 11 6.41 7.13 9.05
CA ALA A 11 5.01 7.01 8.68
C ALA A 11 4.78 7.41 7.22
N ARG A 12 5.42 8.50 6.78
CA ARG A 12 5.35 8.95 5.37
C ARG A 12 5.96 7.92 4.43
N ARG A 13 7.09 7.34 4.82
CA ARG A 13 7.74 6.30 4.03
C ARG A 13 6.86 5.06 3.89
N HIS A 14 6.23 4.63 4.98
CA HIS A 14 5.34 3.46 4.96
C HIS A 14 4.13 3.67 4.03
N VAL A 15 3.55 4.87 4.05
CA VAL A 15 2.44 5.20 3.14
C VAL A 15 2.90 5.15 1.69
N ARG A 16 4.05 5.75 1.37
CA ARG A 16 4.59 5.75 0.01
C ARG A 16 4.89 4.34 -0.47
N GLU A 17 5.53 3.51 0.37
CA GLU A 17 5.82 2.12 0.02
C GLU A 17 4.53 1.32 -0.18
N GLY A 18 3.51 1.57 0.64
CA GLY A 18 2.20 0.94 0.51
C GLY A 18 1.50 1.32 -0.79
N GLU A 19 1.60 2.58 -1.19
CA GLU A 19 1.05 3.06 -2.46
C GLU A 19 1.75 2.40 -3.65
N ASP A 20 3.08 2.28 -3.59
CA ASP A 20 3.87 1.63 -4.64
C ASP A 20 3.51 0.14 -4.77
N ARG A 21 3.34 -0.54 -3.65
CA ARG A 21 2.94 -1.95 -3.64
C ARG A 21 1.55 -2.14 -4.21
N MET A 22 0.63 -1.25 -3.85
CA MET A 22 -0.74 -1.30 -4.34
C MET A 22 -0.78 -1.09 -5.85
N GLU A 23 -0.02 -0.14 -6.37
CA GLU A 23 0.08 0.13 -7.80
C GLU A 23 0.60 -1.10 -8.55
N ARG A 24 1.62 -1.77 -8.02
CA ARG A 24 2.15 -2.99 -8.63
C ARG A 24 1.13 -4.13 -8.58
N GLN A 25 0.36 -4.23 -7.51
CA GLN A 25 -0.67 -5.24 -7.38
C GLN A 25 -1.82 -4.99 -8.38
N GLU A 26 -2.19 -3.73 -8.58
CA GLU A 26 -3.19 -3.36 -9.59
C GLU A 26 -2.74 -3.76 -10.98
N ALA A 27 -1.47 -3.55 -11.31
CA ALA A 27 -0.89 -3.96 -12.59
C ALA A 27 -0.92 -5.49 -12.75
N THR A 28 -0.63 -6.21 -11.67
CA THR A 28 -0.69 -7.68 -11.66
C THR A 28 -2.11 -8.18 -11.93
N VAL A 29 -3.11 -7.59 -11.27
CA VAL A 29 -4.52 -7.94 -11.50
C VAL A 29 -4.90 -7.70 -12.96
N ALA A 30 -4.56 -6.53 -13.49
CA ALA A 30 -4.86 -6.18 -14.88
C ALA A 30 -4.26 -7.18 -15.87
N LYS A 31 -3.02 -7.59 -15.64
CA LYS A 31 -2.34 -8.56 -16.50
C LYS A 31 -2.99 -9.92 -16.43
N LEU A 32 -3.34 -10.39 -15.24
CA LEU A 32 -4.01 -11.68 -15.06
C LEU A 32 -5.38 -11.71 -15.73
N GLU A 33 -6.12 -10.62 -15.65
CA GLU A 33 -7.41 -10.49 -16.33
C GLU A 33 -7.24 -10.50 -17.85
N LYS A 34 -6.24 -9.78 -18.35
CA LYS A 34 -5.94 -9.73 -19.78
C LYS A 34 -5.56 -11.11 -20.34
N ASP A 35 -4.83 -11.89 -19.54
CA ASP A 35 -4.37 -13.22 -19.92
C ASP A 35 -5.42 -14.32 -19.63
N ASN A 36 -6.62 -13.94 -19.18
CA ASN A 36 -7.73 -14.84 -18.85
C ASN A 36 -7.42 -15.82 -17.71
N HIS A 37 -6.56 -15.46 -16.79
CA HIS A 37 -6.28 -16.23 -15.57
C HIS A 37 -7.27 -15.84 -14.47
N GLU A 38 -8.52 -16.27 -14.61
CA GLU A 38 -9.62 -15.79 -13.76
C GLU A 38 -9.44 -16.10 -12.28
N GLN A 39 -9.02 -17.33 -11.95
CA GLN A 39 -8.81 -17.71 -10.55
C GLN A 39 -7.68 -16.90 -9.91
N ALA A 40 -6.56 -16.79 -10.62
CA ALA A 40 -5.42 -16.02 -10.16
C ALA A 40 -5.78 -14.54 -10.02
N ALA A 41 -6.56 -14.00 -10.96
CA ALA A 41 -7.04 -12.62 -10.90
C ALA A 41 -7.93 -12.39 -9.68
N THR A 42 -8.83 -13.32 -9.37
CA THR A 42 -9.70 -13.23 -8.20
C THR A 42 -8.89 -13.22 -6.91
N MET A 43 -7.88 -14.09 -6.80
CA MET A 43 -6.99 -14.12 -5.64
C MET A 43 -6.19 -12.82 -5.53
N ALA A 44 -5.66 -12.32 -6.65
CA ALA A 44 -4.89 -11.08 -6.68
C ALA A 44 -5.75 -9.87 -6.29
N LYS A 45 -7.03 -9.85 -6.67
CA LYS A 45 -7.98 -8.81 -6.23
C LYS A 45 -8.21 -8.84 -4.72
N GLY A 46 -8.29 -10.04 -4.13
CA GLY A 46 -8.39 -10.18 -2.68
C GLY A 46 -7.19 -9.60 -1.95
N VAL A 47 -5.99 -9.85 -2.47
CA VAL A 47 -4.76 -9.27 -1.93
C VAL A 47 -4.79 -7.75 -2.07
N LEU A 48 -5.25 -7.24 -3.21
CA LEU A 48 -5.36 -5.80 -3.46
C LEU A 48 -6.30 -5.13 -2.45
N GLU A 49 -7.43 -5.74 -2.15
CA GLU A 49 -8.37 -5.23 -1.16
C GLU A 49 -7.75 -5.17 0.23
N THR A 50 -7.00 -6.19 0.62
CA THR A 50 -6.27 -6.22 1.89
C THR A 50 -5.23 -5.11 1.95
N MET A 51 -4.49 -4.92 0.87
CA MET A 51 -3.50 -3.84 0.78
C MET A 51 -4.15 -2.47 0.89
N ARG A 52 -5.30 -2.28 0.26
CA ARG A 52 -6.06 -1.02 0.31
C ARG A 52 -6.50 -0.70 1.73
N ALA A 53 -7.06 -1.68 2.44
CA ALA A 53 -7.49 -1.51 3.83
C ALA A 53 -6.30 -1.18 4.73
N SER A 54 -5.19 -1.87 4.56
CA SER A 54 -3.96 -1.64 5.31
C SER A 54 -3.41 -0.23 5.05
N LEU A 55 -3.40 0.19 3.79
CA LEU A 55 -2.93 1.53 3.40
C LEU A 55 -3.81 2.63 4.00
N ASP A 56 -5.14 2.44 4.02
CA ASP A 56 -6.06 3.39 4.63
C ASP A 56 -5.75 3.57 6.11
N LEU A 57 -5.45 2.49 6.83
CA LEU A 57 -5.05 2.56 8.24
C LEU A 57 -3.73 3.30 8.41
N MET A 58 -2.77 3.06 7.53
CA MET A 58 -1.48 3.76 7.56
C MET A 58 -1.65 5.25 7.32
N LYS A 59 -2.54 5.64 6.41
CA LYS A 59 -2.84 7.05 6.12
C LYS A 59 -3.53 7.73 7.31
N GLN A 60 -4.44 7.03 7.99
CA GLN A 60 -5.07 7.54 9.21
C GLN A 60 -4.04 7.76 10.30
N HIS A 61 -3.14 6.80 10.47
CA HIS A 61 -2.06 6.91 11.46
C HIS A 61 -1.14 8.09 11.15
N LEU A 62 -0.77 8.26 9.88
CA LEU A 62 0.04 9.39 9.44
C LEU A 62 -0.63 10.72 9.78
N ARG A 63 -1.93 10.86 9.50
CA ARG A 63 -2.68 12.09 9.82
C ARG A 63 -2.66 12.39 11.31
N GLN A 64 -2.80 11.37 12.16
CA GLN A 64 -2.73 11.53 13.62
C GLN A 64 -1.36 12.06 14.05
N ILE A 65 -0.30 11.56 13.46
CA ILE A 65 1.06 12.01 13.76
C ILE A 65 1.25 13.45 13.29
N GLU A 66 0.76 13.79 12.09
CA GLU A 66 0.86 15.14 11.53
C GLU A 66 0.11 16.17 12.40
N GLU A 67 -1.04 15.78 12.93
CA GLU A 67 -1.83 16.66 13.82
C GLU A 67 -1.14 16.96 15.15
N ARG A 68 -0.24 16.08 15.57
CA ARG A 68 0.50 16.26 16.85
C ARG A 68 1.81 17.01 16.68
N CYS A 69 2.28 17.14 15.48
CA CYS A 69 3.56 17.79 15.18
C CYS A 69 3.43 19.26 14.91
#